data_b442b17922ee3b61aae86b70efe02abf
#
_entry.id   b442b17922ee3b61aae86b70efe02abf
#
_cell.length_a   1.000
_cell.length_b   1.000
_cell.length_c   1.000
_cell.angle_alpha   90.00
_cell.angle_beta   90.00
_cell.angle_gamma   90.00
#
_symmetry.space_group_name_H-M   'P 1'
#
loop_
_entity.id
_entity.type
_entity.pdbx_description
1 polymer ?
#
loop_
_entity_poly.entity_id
_entity_poly.type
_entity_poly.pdbx_seq_one_letter_code
_entity_poly.pdbx_strand_id
1 'polypeptide(L)'
;MPDFPVYFQYAWGAKRDSHFRVTGVVRDLYLHNAATGNNTSLLGWGVQASTCINLARVLTIYGNGVYGEGITNYIQDLSGLGYDFTPDPQDPAKVQTMPMWGWYGAARINILPQRLFISGGYSEAHIQQKHGYFSGDQYRNGQYIFGNIFYNFTSRCSIAAEYLYG
;
A
#
# COMPACT_ATOMS: atom_id res chain seq x y z
N MET A 1 10.11 -19.54 -0.61
CA MET A 1 8.78 -20.00 -1.08
C MET A 1 8.08 -18.89 -1.83
N PRO A 2 7.18 -19.19 -2.78
CA PRO A 2 6.36 -18.17 -3.39
C PRO A 2 5.36 -17.58 -2.38
N ASP A 3 4.95 -16.32 -2.59
CA ASP A 3 3.90 -15.67 -1.81
C ASP A 3 2.54 -16.29 -2.16
N PHE A 4 1.68 -16.47 -1.18
CA PHE A 4 0.34 -17.03 -1.33
C PHE A 4 -0.73 -15.98 -1.03
N PRO A 5 -1.14 -15.19 -2.03
CA PRO A 5 -2.25 -14.25 -1.86
C PRO A 5 -3.60 -14.94 -2.02
N VAL A 6 -4.58 -14.52 -1.22
CA VAL A 6 -5.98 -14.89 -1.33
C VAL A 6 -6.84 -13.66 -1.16
N TYR A 7 -7.94 -13.55 -1.90
CA TYR A 7 -8.85 -12.43 -1.73
C TYR A 7 -10.32 -12.85 -1.84
N PHE A 8 -11.15 -12.03 -1.22
CA PHE A 8 -12.60 -12.03 -1.41
C PHE A 8 -13.02 -10.64 -1.90
N GLN A 9 -13.88 -10.58 -2.92
CA GLN A 9 -14.41 -9.33 -3.44
C GLN A 9 -15.94 -9.43 -3.60
N TYR A 10 -16.62 -8.41 -3.08
CA TYR A 10 -18.02 -8.16 -3.36
C TYR A 10 -18.14 -6.92 -4.25
N ALA A 11 -18.79 -7.06 -5.41
CA ALA A 11 -18.98 -5.99 -6.37
C ALA A 11 -20.48 -5.74 -6.59
N TRP A 12 -20.85 -4.45 -6.64
CA TRP A 12 -22.24 -4.02 -6.81
C TRP A 12 -22.33 -2.85 -7.79
N GLY A 13 -23.56 -2.37 -8.07
CA GLY A 13 -23.84 -1.37 -9.09
C GLY A 13 -24.23 -2.00 -10.42
N ALA A 14 -24.85 -1.22 -11.28
CA ALA A 14 -25.41 -1.71 -12.56
C ALA A 14 -24.34 -2.31 -13.50
N LYS A 15 -23.10 -1.84 -13.40
CA LYS A 15 -21.93 -2.32 -14.16
C LYS A 15 -20.88 -3.01 -13.30
N ARG A 16 -21.20 -3.34 -12.03
CA ARG A 16 -20.26 -3.80 -11.02
C ARG A 16 -19.07 -2.85 -10.84
N ASP A 17 -19.35 -1.57 -10.93
CA ASP A 17 -18.38 -0.48 -10.89
C ASP A 17 -18.04 -0.01 -9.47
N SER A 18 -18.70 -0.56 -8.47
CA SER A 18 -18.36 -0.41 -7.07
C SER A 18 -17.95 -1.76 -6.49
N HIS A 19 -16.99 -1.75 -5.59
CA HIS A 19 -16.55 -2.99 -4.92
C HIS A 19 -15.95 -2.74 -3.55
N PHE A 20 -15.98 -3.78 -2.73
CA PHE A 20 -15.20 -3.96 -1.53
C PHE A 20 -14.39 -5.25 -1.66
N ARG A 21 -13.10 -5.20 -1.34
CA ARG A 21 -12.21 -6.34 -1.39
C ARG A 21 -11.42 -6.45 -0.10
N VAL A 22 -11.29 -7.68 0.39
CA VAL A 22 -10.35 -8.04 1.45
C VAL A 22 -9.35 -9.03 0.86
N THR A 23 -8.08 -8.80 1.11
CA THR A 23 -6.98 -9.63 0.62
C THR A 23 -6.12 -10.04 1.81
N GLY A 24 -5.71 -11.29 1.85
CA GLY A 24 -4.69 -11.80 2.76
C GLY A 24 -3.48 -12.30 1.96
N VAL A 25 -2.30 -12.19 2.53
CA VAL A 25 -1.08 -12.77 1.98
C VAL A 25 -0.27 -13.44 3.09
N VAL A 26 0.31 -14.58 2.75
CA VAL A 26 1.31 -15.26 3.58
C VAL A 26 2.54 -15.49 2.71
N ARG A 27 3.73 -15.21 3.26
CA ARG A 27 4.99 -15.32 2.55
C ARG A 27 6.09 -15.89 3.43
N ASP A 28 7.06 -16.54 2.81
CA ASP A 28 8.27 -17.03 3.45
C ASP A 28 9.45 -16.13 3.06
N LEU A 29 9.99 -15.42 4.05
CA LEU A 29 11.16 -14.57 3.92
C LEU A 29 12.41 -15.40 4.20
N TYR A 30 13.10 -15.80 3.16
CA TYR A 30 14.30 -16.61 3.27
C TYR A 30 15.54 -15.70 3.31
N LEU A 31 16.32 -15.84 4.38
CA LEU A 31 17.52 -15.06 4.65
C LEU A 31 18.75 -15.98 4.71
N HIS A 32 19.78 -15.60 3.98
CA HIS A 32 21.09 -16.23 4.07
C HIS A 32 22.08 -15.30 4.79
N ASN A 33 22.58 -15.72 5.94
CA ASN A 33 23.62 -14.98 6.65
C ASN A 33 24.99 -15.41 6.11
N ALA A 34 25.59 -14.58 5.26
CA ALA A 34 26.88 -14.84 4.62
C ALA A 34 28.05 -14.96 5.63
N ALA A 35 27.95 -14.36 6.82
CA ALA A 35 29.01 -14.41 7.83
C ALA A 35 29.02 -15.75 8.60
N THR A 36 27.83 -16.34 8.82
CA THR A 36 27.69 -17.61 9.58
C THR A 36 27.39 -18.80 8.70
N GLY A 37 27.03 -18.59 7.42
CA GLY A 37 26.55 -19.62 6.51
C GLY A 37 25.17 -20.16 6.85
N ASN A 38 24.48 -19.60 7.84
CA ASN A 38 23.17 -20.08 8.29
C ASN A 38 22.04 -19.48 7.46
N ASN A 39 21.01 -20.28 7.27
CA ASN A 39 19.77 -19.89 6.62
C ASN A 39 18.66 -19.73 7.67
N THR A 40 17.89 -18.68 7.57
CA THR A 40 16.74 -18.40 8.44
C THR A 40 15.51 -18.15 7.59
N SER A 41 14.40 -18.78 7.93
CA SER A 41 13.10 -18.55 7.32
C SER A 41 12.21 -17.80 8.32
N LEU A 42 11.57 -16.72 7.88
CA LEU A 42 10.64 -15.90 8.65
C LEU A 42 9.28 -15.88 7.95
N LEU A 43 8.22 -16.04 8.73
CA LEU A 43 6.86 -15.89 8.24
C LEU A 43 6.51 -14.41 8.12
N GLY A 44 6.27 -13.95 6.88
CA GLY A 44 5.62 -12.69 6.59
C GLY A 44 4.13 -12.89 6.36
N TRP A 45 3.31 -11.94 6.77
CA TRP A 45 1.87 -11.96 6.55
C TRP A 45 1.28 -10.56 6.44
N GLY A 46 0.16 -10.44 5.73
CA GLY A 46 -0.53 -9.17 5.62
C GLY A 46 -2.01 -9.32 5.30
N VAL A 47 -2.78 -8.30 5.69
CA VAL A 47 -4.20 -8.15 5.39
C VAL A 47 -4.41 -6.78 4.80
N GLN A 48 -5.22 -6.72 3.73
CA GLN A 48 -5.57 -5.49 3.04
C GLN A 48 -7.08 -5.42 2.85
N ALA A 49 -7.65 -4.24 3.08
CA ALA A 49 -9.02 -3.93 2.69
C ALA A 49 -9.02 -2.77 1.70
N SER A 50 -9.77 -2.89 0.61
CA SER A 50 -9.88 -1.83 -0.39
C SER A 50 -11.31 -1.65 -0.86
N THR A 51 -11.65 -0.44 -1.25
CA THR A 51 -12.97 -0.10 -1.77
C THR A 51 -12.90 0.91 -2.90
N CYS A 52 -13.83 0.78 -3.84
CA CYS A 52 -14.15 1.77 -4.84
C CYS A 52 -15.67 1.92 -4.86
N ILE A 53 -16.17 3.13 -4.60
CA ILE A 53 -17.61 3.41 -4.52
C ILE A 53 -17.95 4.50 -5.53
N ASN A 54 -18.77 4.16 -6.52
CA ASN A 54 -19.29 5.09 -7.50
C ASN A 54 -20.65 5.62 -7.05
N LEU A 55 -20.70 6.93 -6.80
CA LEU A 55 -21.90 7.65 -6.38
C LEU A 55 -22.44 8.51 -7.53
N ALA A 56 -23.60 8.14 -8.07
CA ALA A 56 -24.37 8.93 -9.05
C ALA A 56 -23.57 9.40 -10.30
N ARG A 57 -22.56 8.66 -10.76
CA ARG A 57 -21.68 8.99 -11.90
C ARG A 57 -20.87 10.28 -11.76
N VAL A 58 -21.04 11.01 -10.69
CA VAL A 58 -20.39 12.30 -10.42
C VAL A 58 -19.19 12.10 -9.50
N LEU A 59 -19.33 11.28 -8.48
CA LEU A 59 -18.33 11.10 -7.43
C LEU A 59 -17.91 9.61 -7.36
N THR A 60 -16.61 9.39 -7.35
CA THR A 60 -16.02 8.08 -7.01
C THR A 60 -15.13 8.24 -5.79
N ILE A 61 -15.32 7.39 -4.80
CA ILE A 61 -14.51 7.33 -3.58
C ILE A 61 -13.64 6.09 -3.64
N TYR A 62 -12.37 6.24 -3.30
CA TYR A 62 -11.39 5.16 -3.19
C TYR A 62 -10.86 5.12 -1.76
N GLY A 63 -10.68 3.91 -1.27
CA GLY A 63 -10.05 3.69 0.02
C GLY A 63 -9.26 2.40 0.01
N ASN A 64 -8.15 2.40 0.71
CA ASN A 64 -7.32 1.21 0.91
C ASN A 64 -6.66 1.30 2.28
N GLY A 65 -6.53 0.17 2.96
CA GLY A 65 -5.75 0.03 4.17
C GLY A 65 -5.08 -1.34 4.18
N VAL A 66 -3.82 -1.40 4.58
CA VAL A 66 -3.03 -2.61 4.69
C VAL A 66 -2.31 -2.64 6.03
N TYR A 67 -2.23 -3.80 6.63
CA TYR A 67 -1.47 -4.08 7.85
C TYR A 67 -0.82 -5.45 7.76
N GLY A 68 0.40 -5.58 8.27
CA GLY A 68 1.08 -6.87 8.34
C GLY A 68 2.51 -6.75 8.82
N GLU A 69 3.23 -7.86 8.74
CA GLU A 69 4.64 -7.96 9.08
C GLU A 69 5.42 -8.57 7.90
N GLY A 70 6.56 -7.97 7.57
CA GLY A 70 7.41 -8.44 6.47
C GLY A 70 6.74 -8.29 5.10
N ILE A 71 6.03 -7.19 4.86
CA ILE A 71 5.23 -6.94 3.64
C ILE A 71 5.60 -5.64 2.92
N THR A 72 6.85 -5.18 3.01
CA THR A 72 7.29 -3.93 2.38
C THR A 72 6.94 -3.85 0.89
N ASN A 73 7.07 -4.95 0.15
CA ASN A 73 6.76 -5.00 -1.27
C ASN A 73 5.27 -4.80 -1.61
N TYR A 74 4.38 -4.85 -0.61
CA TYR A 74 2.93 -4.63 -0.76
C TYR A 74 2.50 -3.22 -0.36
N ILE A 75 3.44 -2.39 0.12
CA ILE A 75 3.25 -0.97 0.41
C ILE A 75 4.22 -0.20 -0.47
N GLN A 76 3.70 0.55 -1.44
CA GLN A 76 4.51 1.16 -2.50
C GLN A 76 5.65 2.02 -1.96
N ASP A 77 5.40 2.86 -0.96
CA ASP A 77 6.40 3.75 -0.36
C ASP A 77 7.50 3.02 0.41
N LEU A 78 7.27 1.77 0.80
CA LEU A 78 8.21 0.93 1.53
C LEU A 78 8.93 -0.07 0.63
N SER A 79 8.46 -0.23 -0.61
CA SER A 79 8.99 -1.21 -1.55
C SER A 79 10.45 -0.91 -1.89
N GLY A 80 11.31 -1.92 -1.78
CA GLY A 80 12.74 -1.80 -2.07
C GLY A 80 13.58 -1.22 -0.93
N LEU A 81 12.98 -0.78 0.19
CA LEU A 81 13.73 -0.23 1.33
C LEU A 81 14.33 -1.30 2.26
N GLY A 82 13.98 -2.57 2.07
CA GLY A 82 14.56 -3.68 2.85
C GLY A 82 14.05 -3.80 4.29
N TYR A 83 12.91 -3.19 4.62
CA TYR A 83 12.34 -3.20 5.97
C TYR A 83 11.43 -4.40 6.27
N ASP A 84 11.54 -5.50 5.52
CA ASP A 84 10.78 -6.72 5.81
C ASP A 84 11.17 -7.34 7.17
N PHE A 85 12.42 -7.16 7.57
CA PHE A 85 12.96 -7.71 8.81
C PHE A 85 14.05 -6.83 9.41
N THR A 86 14.33 -7.04 10.68
CA THR A 86 15.40 -6.37 11.43
C THR A 86 16.08 -7.36 12.39
N PRO A 87 17.36 -7.17 12.76
CA PRO A 87 17.95 -7.90 13.87
C PRO A 87 17.13 -7.72 15.15
N ASP A 88 17.04 -8.75 15.97
CA ASP A 88 16.41 -8.65 17.29
C ASP A 88 17.33 -7.81 18.22
N PRO A 89 16.83 -6.74 18.85
CA PRO A 89 17.64 -5.91 19.76
C PRO A 89 18.14 -6.66 20.99
N GLN A 90 17.43 -7.70 21.43
CA GLN A 90 17.80 -8.50 22.59
C GLN A 90 18.77 -9.64 22.22
N ASP A 91 18.76 -10.08 20.96
CA ASP A 91 19.64 -11.13 20.45
C ASP A 91 19.99 -10.82 18.98
N PRO A 92 21.09 -10.09 18.72
CA PRO A 92 21.49 -9.70 17.36
C PRO A 92 21.76 -10.87 16.40
N ALA A 93 21.89 -12.10 16.92
CA ALA A 93 21.99 -13.29 16.08
C ALA A 93 20.64 -13.74 15.51
N LYS A 94 19.54 -13.23 16.04
CA LYS A 94 18.18 -13.47 15.55
C LYS A 94 17.68 -12.32 14.71
N VAL A 95 16.80 -12.64 13.79
CA VAL A 95 16.07 -11.68 12.97
C VAL A 95 14.58 -11.81 13.20
N GLN A 96 13.86 -10.73 13.09
CA GLN A 96 12.42 -10.66 13.28
C GLN A 96 11.77 -9.83 12.17
N THR A 97 10.52 -10.16 11.81
CA THR A 97 9.73 -9.37 10.86
C THR A 97 9.33 -8.03 11.45
N MET A 98 9.22 -7.01 10.61
CA MET A 98 8.80 -5.67 11.04
C MET A 98 7.30 -5.45 10.76
N PRO A 99 6.53 -5.02 11.79
CA PRO A 99 5.15 -4.60 11.60
C PRO A 99 5.08 -3.29 10.81
N MET A 100 4.11 -3.21 9.91
CA MET A 100 3.89 -2.03 9.10
C MET A 100 2.44 -1.89 8.68
N TRP A 101 2.03 -0.66 8.40
CA TRP A 101 0.72 -0.38 7.86
C TRP A 101 0.78 0.78 6.88
N GLY A 102 -0.20 0.84 6.02
CA GLY A 102 -0.41 1.97 5.13
C GLY A 102 -1.88 2.11 4.81
N TRP A 103 -2.30 3.31 4.46
CA TRP A 103 -3.63 3.57 3.98
C TRP A 103 -3.66 4.74 3.01
N TYR A 104 -4.66 4.78 2.15
CA TYR A 104 -5.01 5.96 1.39
C TYR A 104 -6.52 6.13 1.29
N GLY A 105 -6.94 7.40 1.21
CA GLY A 105 -8.28 7.80 0.85
C GLY A 105 -8.23 8.82 -0.26
N ALA A 106 -9.07 8.65 -1.30
CA ALA A 106 -9.12 9.54 -2.43
C ALA A 106 -10.55 9.72 -2.95
N ALA A 107 -10.79 10.85 -3.59
CA ALA A 107 -12.04 11.12 -4.26
C ALA A 107 -11.79 11.65 -5.68
N ARG A 108 -12.65 11.27 -6.60
CA ARG A 108 -12.69 11.76 -7.97
C ARG A 108 -14.06 12.37 -8.25
N ILE A 109 -14.08 13.61 -8.76
CA ILE A 109 -15.28 14.31 -9.16
C ILE A 109 -15.25 14.48 -10.69
N ASN A 110 -16.28 13.96 -11.37
CA ASN A 110 -16.47 14.14 -12.79
C ASN A 110 -17.28 15.43 -13.03
N ILE A 111 -16.58 16.49 -13.42
CA ILE A 111 -17.19 17.82 -13.68
C ILE A 111 -17.94 17.80 -15.01
N LEU A 112 -17.28 17.31 -16.07
CA LEU A 112 -17.89 17.06 -17.36
C LEU A 112 -17.76 15.58 -17.70
N PRO A 113 -18.85 14.85 -17.92
CA PRO A 113 -18.81 13.44 -18.18
C PRO A 113 -17.83 13.10 -19.32
N GLN A 114 -16.92 12.17 -19.06
CA GLN A 114 -15.87 11.69 -19.97
C GLN A 114 -14.84 12.74 -20.42
N ARG A 115 -14.98 14.02 -20.08
CA ARG A 115 -14.09 15.08 -20.53
C ARG A 115 -13.24 15.70 -19.42
N LEU A 116 -13.84 16.12 -18.32
CA LEU A 116 -13.13 16.83 -17.26
C LEU A 116 -13.41 16.15 -15.93
N PHE A 117 -12.36 15.78 -15.23
CA PHE A 117 -12.44 15.33 -13.85
C PHE A 117 -11.26 15.86 -13.02
N ILE A 118 -11.53 16.02 -11.75
CA ILE A 118 -10.53 16.31 -10.73
C ILE A 118 -10.49 15.14 -9.75
N SER A 119 -9.33 14.87 -9.20
CA SER A 119 -9.19 13.93 -8.09
C SER A 119 -8.17 14.44 -7.09
N GLY A 120 -8.33 14.01 -5.86
CA GLY A 120 -7.39 14.30 -4.80
C GLY A 120 -7.50 13.26 -3.71
N GLY A 121 -6.45 13.17 -2.93
CA GLY A 121 -6.39 12.18 -1.86
C GLY A 121 -5.21 12.41 -0.93
N TYR A 122 -5.18 11.56 0.09
CA TYR A 122 -4.14 11.51 1.09
C TYR A 122 -3.74 10.06 1.33
N SER A 123 -2.46 9.83 1.55
CA SER A 123 -1.91 8.52 1.91
C SER A 123 -0.90 8.64 3.03
N GLU A 124 -0.79 7.56 3.79
CA GLU A 124 0.20 7.42 4.85
C GLU A 124 0.71 5.99 4.89
N ALA A 125 2.03 5.84 5.07
CA ALA A 125 2.69 4.57 5.33
C ALA A 125 3.55 4.68 6.58
N HIS A 126 3.56 3.63 7.40
CA HIS A 126 4.24 3.62 8.67
C HIS A 126 4.87 2.26 8.97
N ILE A 127 6.12 2.29 9.49
CA ILE A 127 6.82 1.13 10.01
C ILE A 127 6.83 1.22 11.53
N GLN A 128 6.36 0.17 12.21
CA GLN A 128 6.32 0.12 13.66
C GLN A 128 7.59 -0.51 14.21
N GLN A 129 8.07 0.07 15.31
CA GLN A 129 9.14 -0.56 16.10
C GLN A 129 8.63 -1.83 16.76
N LYS A 130 9.44 -2.89 16.66
CA LYS A 130 9.30 -4.08 17.46
C LYS A 130 10.42 -4.05 18.51
N HIS A 131 10.09 -4.08 19.79
CA HIS A 131 11.04 -4.05 20.92
C HIS A 131 11.95 -2.80 21.02
N GLY A 132 11.50 -1.65 20.54
CA GLY A 132 12.17 -0.37 20.82
C GLY A 132 13.41 -0.07 19.97
N TYR A 133 13.63 -0.79 18.88
CA TYR A 133 14.82 -0.63 18.06
C TYR A 133 14.54 0.11 16.74
N PHE A 134 14.95 1.39 16.70
CA PHE A 134 15.24 2.12 15.47
C PHE A 134 16.49 2.98 15.64
N SER A 135 17.40 2.94 14.69
CA SER A 135 18.41 4.00 14.59
C SER A 135 17.73 5.32 14.20
N GLY A 136 18.31 6.46 14.58
CA GLY A 136 17.72 7.78 14.35
C GLY A 136 17.40 8.10 12.89
N ASP A 137 18.10 7.44 11.95
CA ASP A 137 18.04 7.71 10.51
C ASP A 137 17.12 6.75 9.73
N GLN A 138 16.38 5.87 10.42
CA GLN A 138 15.49 4.93 9.73
C GLN A 138 14.16 5.58 9.38
N TYR A 139 13.64 5.24 8.20
CA TYR A 139 12.30 5.61 7.77
C TYR A 139 11.25 5.11 8.78
N ARG A 140 10.37 5.99 9.22
CA ARG A 140 9.28 5.67 10.15
C ARG A 140 7.92 5.83 9.53
N ASN A 141 7.70 6.93 8.85
CA ASN A 141 6.45 7.24 8.19
C ASN A 141 6.66 8.14 6.98
N GLY A 142 5.82 7.99 5.98
CA GLY A 142 5.68 8.91 4.85
C GLY A 142 4.21 9.27 4.68
N GLN A 143 3.98 10.50 4.29
CA GLN A 143 2.66 11.05 4.08
C GLN A 143 2.66 11.78 2.74
N TYR A 144 1.59 11.60 1.96
CA TYR A 144 1.42 12.31 0.71
C TYR A 144 0.02 12.88 0.60
N ILE A 145 -0.06 14.11 0.14
CA ILE A 145 -1.29 14.71 -0.35
C ILE A 145 -1.14 14.97 -1.84
N PHE A 146 -2.15 14.63 -2.61
CA PHE A 146 -2.13 14.88 -4.04
C PHE A 146 -3.43 15.48 -4.53
N GLY A 147 -3.33 16.25 -5.60
CA GLY A 147 -4.47 16.77 -6.34
C GLY A 147 -4.15 16.80 -7.82
N ASN A 148 -5.07 16.34 -8.66
CA ASN A 148 -4.87 16.34 -10.11
C ASN A 148 -6.14 16.74 -10.86
N ILE A 149 -5.92 17.25 -12.07
CA ILE A 149 -6.95 17.59 -13.03
C ILE A 149 -6.65 16.92 -14.36
N PHE A 150 -7.66 16.33 -14.96
CA PHE A 150 -7.58 15.68 -16.27
C PHE A 150 -8.60 16.28 -17.22
N TYR A 151 -8.15 16.60 -18.43
CA TYR A 151 -9.00 17.03 -19.52
C TYR A 151 -8.79 16.17 -20.76
N ASN A 152 -9.86 15.51 -21.22
CA ASN A 152 -9.87 14.70 -22.42
C ASN A 152 -10.35 15.53 -23.61
N PHE A 153 -9.47 15.88 -24.53
CA PHE A 153 -9.82 16.58 -25.78
C PHE A 153 -10.62 15.68 -26.70
N THR A 154 -10.20 14.41 -26.80
CA THR A 154 -10.84 13.35 -27.57
C THR A 154 -10.82 12.05 -26.76
N SER A 155 -11.41 10.98 -27.31
CA SER A 155 -11.32 9.63 -26.71
C SER A 155 -9.89 9.05 -26.68
N ARG A 156 -8.93 9.69 -27.37
CA ARG A 156 -7.54 9.19 -27.51
C ARG A 156 -6.48 10.19 -27.05
N CYS A 157 -6.88 11.42 -26.71
CA CYS A 157 -5.94 12.46 -26.31
C CYS A 157 -6.42 13.15 -25.04
N SER A 158 -5.54 13.19 -24.05
CA SER A 158 -5.79 13.87 -22.77
C SER A 158 -4.58 14.67 -22.33
N ILE A 159 -4.81 15.68 -21.51
CA ILE A 159 -3.80 16.41 -20.75
C ILE A 159 -4.14 16.29 -19.28
N ALA A 160 -3.11 16.19 -18.45
CA ALA A 160 -3.25 16.17 -16.99
C ALA A 160 -2.22 17.09 -16.36
N ALA A 161 -2.59 17.66 -15.21
CA ALA A 161 -1.66 18.30 -14.30
C ALA A 161 -1.87 17.71 -12.90
N GLU A 162 -0.76 17.48 -12.19
CA GLU A 162 -0.76 16.94 -10.85
C GLU A 162 0.11 17.80 -9.93
N TYR A 163 -0.35 17.98 -8.72
CA TYR A 163 0.42 18.50 -7.60
C TYR A 163 0.54 17.42 -6.54
N LEU A 164 1.76 17.13 -6.12
CA LEU A 164 2.10 16.16 -5.08
C LEU A 164 2.92 16.87 -4.01
N TYR A 165 2.55 16.67 -2.75
CA TYR A 165 3.27 17.13 -1.57
C TYR A 165 3.40 16.00 -0.56
N GLY A 166 4.65 15.77 -0.04
CA GLY A 166 4.99 14.74 0.92
C GLY A 166 6.28 15.03 1.66
#